data_1f21e5d18f6eb2d27ae657de335f624d
#
_entry.id   1f21e5d18f6eb2d27ae657de335f624d
#
_cell.length_a   1.000
_cell.length_b   1.000
_cell.length_c   1.000
_cell.angle_alpha   90.00
_cell.angle_beta   90.00
_cell.angle_gamma   90.00
#
_symmetry.space_group_name_H-M   'P 1'
#
loop_
_entity.id
_entity.type
_entity.pdbx_description
1 polymer ?
#
loop_
_entity_poly.entity_id
_entity_poly.type
_entity_poly.pdbx_seq_one_letter_code
_entity_poly.pdbx_strand_id
1 'polypeptide(L)'
;NSIQGHKYLATIYEKEEKYELALEEYEKTYELNQEEKGIYLKIGKLYGNIGREKEAIQILGELLKKKPDYYEASMILADILNSKKEFKEAVQVYMNALKYRPADYDLYYNLGMTYTLLNDFAKAKECYEKAAQINSVLYHARYSLGQINLLYGDLEEAEKYFMECIEAEEVESGAYYYLARIAMIKGETEKAKNYANIAIEENPTLYDKMADENIFMPIIDEVNKPRLSVDGKKKNKRKTLSKKEMFIDLYLDNTCKIVGKLNNNDIEMMENVKKTKQQTINLDNEIEKE
;
A
#
# COMPACT_ATOMS: atom_id res chain seq x y z
N ASN A 1 17.32 -40.89 3.83
CA ASN A 1 16.34 -40.50 2.79
C ASN A 1 14.89 -40.51 3.33
N SER A 2 14.60 -39.72 4.35
CA SER A 2 13.23 -39.57 4.84
C SER A 2 12.72 -38.16 4.51
N ILE A 3 11.47 -38.05 4.10
CA ILE A 3 10.76 -36.79 3.89
C ILE A 3 11.00 -35.83 5.07
N GLN A 4 10.88 -36.34 6.30
CA GLN A 4 11.09 -35.55 7.51
C GLN A 4 12.54 -35.07 7.67
N GLY A 5 13.53 -35.85 7.24
CA GLY A 5 14.95 -35.47 7.27
C GLY A 5 15.23 -34.31 6.31
N HIS A 6 14.74 -34.37 5.08
CA HIS A 6 14.86 -33.28 4.10
C HIS A 6 14.16 -32.01 4.57
N LYS A 7 12.94 -32.11 5.11
CA LYS A 7 12.23 -30.96 5.69
C LYS A 7 12.99 -30.29 6.83
N TYR A 8 13.56 -31.09 7.72
CA TYR A 8 14.32 -30.57 8.86
C TYR A 8 15.59 -29.84 8.39
N LEU A 9 16.31 -30.46 7.43
CA LEU A 9 17.52 -29.87 6.85
C LEU A 9 17.23 -28.57 6.08
N ALA A 10 16.16 -28.57 5.29
CA ALA A 10 15.68 -27.37 4.60
C ALA A 10 15.35 -26.22 5.56
N THR A 11 14.70 -26.56 6.69
CA THR A 11 14.37 -25.53 7.72
C THR A 11 15.64 -24.95 8.37
N ILE A 12 16.67 -25.77 8.55
CA ILE A 12 17.98 -25.28 9.07
C ILE A 12 18.60 -24.33 8.05
N TYR A 13 18.70 -24.72 6.79
CA TYR A 13 19.25 -23.88 5.75
C TYR A 13 18.47 -22.58 5.55
N GLU A 14 17.13 -22.61 5.67
CA GLU A 14 16.28 -21.41 5.63
C GLU A 14 16.63 -20.44 6.76
N LYS A 15 16.88 -20.94 7.99
CA LYS A 15 17.31 -20.13 9.14
C LYS A 15 18.72 -19.56 8.99
N GLU A 16 19.58 -20.25 8.28
CA GLU A 16 20.93 -19.80 7.96
C GLU A 16 20.99 -18.92 6.71
N GLU A 17 19.83 -18.56 6.14
CA GLU A 17 19.68 -17.77 4.90
C GLU A 17 20.35 -18.41 3.67
N LYS A 18 20.60 -19.71 3.72
CA LYS A 18 21.14 -20.51 2.62
C LYS A 18 20.00 -21.00 1.75
N TYR A 19 19.35 -20.07 1.05
CA TYR A 19 18.07 -20.31 0.38
C TYR A 19 18.13 -21.34 -0.74
N GLU A 20 19.23 -21.40 -1.52
CA GLU A 20 19.41 -22.39 -2.57
C GLU A 20 19.49 -23.81 -2.00
N LEU A 21 20.24 -24.01 -0.90
CA LEU A 21 20.32 -25.33 -0.24
C LEU A 21 18.99 -25.73 0.41
N ALA A 22 18.28 -24.76 0.98
CA ALA A 22 16.94 -25.00 1.52
C ALA A 22 15.97 -25.42 0.41
N LEU A 23 16.04 -24.77 -0.76
CA LEU A 23 15.23 -25.08 -1.92
C LEU A 23 15.48 -26.52 -2.42
N GLU A 24 16.74 -26.92 -2.60
CA GLU A 24 17.09 -28.28 -3.01
C GLU A 24 16.48 -29.35 -2.07
N GLU A 25 16.52 -29.11 -0.77
CA GLU A 25 15.97 -30.06 0.21
C GLU A 25 14.43 -30.07 0.21
N TYR A 26 13.78 -28.92 -0.01
CA TYR A 26 12.32 -28.89 -0.17
C TYR A 26 11.88 -29.48 -1.52
N GLU A 27 12.63 -29.31 -2.60
CA GLU A 27 12.35 -29.96 -3.90
C GLU A 27 12.43 -31.48 -3.78
N LYS A 28 13.45 -32.03 -3.09
CA LYS A 28 13.51 -33.47 -2.77
C LYS A 28 12.29 -33.95 -1.96
N THR A 29 11.85 -33.10 -1.02
CA THR A 29 10.64 -33.39 -0.24
C THR A 29 9.40 -33.42 -1.15
N TYR A 30 9.30 -32.46 -2.07
CA TYR A 30 8.21 -32.37 -3.03
C TYR A 30 8.16 -33.57 -4.00
N GLU A 31 9.30 -34.01 -4.50
CA GLU A 31 9.41 -35.20 -5.35
C GLU A 31 8.92 -36.47 -4.63
N LEU A 32 9.21 -36.56 -3.33
CA LEU A 32 8.81 -37.73 -2.52
C LEU A 32 7.32 -37.66 -2.09
N ASN A 33 6.73 -36.47 -1.97
CA ASN A 33 5.33 -36.28 -1.58
C ASN A 33 4.74 -34.98 -2.14
N GLN A 34 4.13 -35.09 -3.33
CA GLN A 34 3.48 -33.95 -3.99
C GLN A 34 2.15 -33.52 -3.37
N GLU A 35 1.65 -34.21 -2.37
CA GLU A 35 0.39 -33.85 -1.72
C GLU A 35 0.57 -32.92 -0.51
N GLU A 36 1.81 -32.72 -0.07
CA GLU A 36 2.12 -31.87 1.07
C GLU A 36 2.08 -30.39 0.73
N LYS A 37 0.92 -29.78 0.95
CA LYS A 37 0.60 -28.37 0.56
C LYS A 37 1.57 -27.34 1.13
N GLY A 38 2.09 -27.58 2.34
CA GLY A 38 3.05 -26.69 2.98
C GLY A 38 4.38 -26.57 2.23
N ILE A 39 4.76 -27.61 1.48
CA ILE A 39 5.99 -27.64 0.69
C ILE A 39 5.89 -26.69 -0.51
N TYR A 40 4.77 -26.68 -1.24
CA TYR A 40 4.54 -25.74 -2.34
C TYR A 40 4.74 -24.29 -1.90
N LEU A 41 4.19 -23.96 -0.71
CA LEU A 41 4.31 -22.62 -0.16
C LEU A 41 5.76 -22.26 0.17
N LYS A 42 6.50 -23.21 0.76
CA LYS A 42 7.93 -23.04 1.11
C LYS A 42 8.78 -22.85 -0.13
N ILE A 43 8.61 -23.71 -1.13
CA ILE A 43 9.32 -23.62 -2.42
C ILE A 43 8.97 -22.29 -3.11
N GLY A 44 7.69 -21.91 -3.17
CA GLY A 44 7.26 -20.67 -3.78
C GLY A 44 7.86 -19.42 -3.12
N LYS A 45 7.93 -19.40 -1.78
CA LYS A 45 8.62 -18.34 -1.02
C LYS A 45 10.10 -18.27 -1.33
N LEU A 46 10.77 -19.40 -1.34
CA LEU A 46 12.21 -19.47 -1.60
C LEU A 46 12.55 -19.03 -3.02
N TYR A 47 11.78 -19.47 -4.02
CA TYR A 47 11.94 -18.99 -5.39
C TYR A 47 11.79 -17.45 -5.46
N GLY A 48 10.82 -16.89 -4.75
CA GLY A 48 10.67 -15.42 -4.64
C GLY A 48 11.89 -14.75 -4.01
N ASN A 49 12.43 -15.31 -2.92
CA ASN A 49 13.56 -14.74 -2.19
C ASN A 49 14.88 -14.75 -3.02
N ILE A 50 15.08 -15.77 -3.85
CA ILE A 50 16.28 -15.89 -4.71
C ILE A 50 16.08 -15.27 -6.10
N GLY A 51 14.96 -14.56 -6.34
CA GLY A 51 14.67 -13.88 -7.61
C GLY A 51 14.23 -14.80 -8.77
N ARG A 52 13.88 -16.06 -8.49
CA ARG A 52 13.33 -17.01 -9.46
C ARG A 52 11.80 -16.88 -9.53
N GLU A 53 11.34 -15.70 -9.91
CA GLU A 53 9.93 -15.32 -9.83
C GLU A 53 9.01 -16.15 -10.75
N LYS A 54 9.51 -16.60 -11.92
CA LYS A 54 8.72 -17.42 -12.85
C LYS A 54 8.36 -18.77 -12.23
N GLU A 55 9.34 -19.41 -11.60
CA GLU A 55 9.16 -20.67 -10.90
C GLU A 55 8.26 -20.50 -9.66
N ALA A 56 8.41 -19.38 -8.94
CA ALA A 56 7.53 -19.06 -7.83
C ALA A 56 6.07 -18.94 -8.28
N ILE A 57 5.81 -18.21 -9.36
CA ILE A 57 4.46 -18.05 -9.93
C ILE A 57 3.89 -19.42 -10.37
N GLN A 58 4.70 -20.25 -11.02
CA GLN A 58 4.27 -21.55 -11.44
C GLN A 58 3.85 -22.43 -10.27
N ILE A 59 4.72 -22.63 -9.28
CA ILE A 59 4.48 -23.54 -8.15
C ILE A 59 3.32 -23.06 -7.26
N LEU A 60 3.21 -21.75 -7.01
CA LEU A 60 2.09 -21.18 -6.26
C LEU A 60 0.78 -21.24 -7.05
N GLY A 61 0.83 -21.03 -8.36
CA GLY A 61 -0.32 -21.19 -9.24
C GLY A 61 -0.82 -22.64 -9.28
N GLU A 62 0.06 -23.64 -9.30
CA GLU A 62 -0.29 -25.06 -9.18
C GLU A 62 -0.94 -25.38 -7.83
N LEU A 63 -0.40 -24.82 -6.74
CA LEU A 63 -1.00 -24.95 -5.41
C LEU A 63 -2.43 -24.38 -5.39
N LEU A 64 -2.65 -23.19 -5.94
CA LEU A 64 -3.96 -22.56 -5.97
C LEU A 64 -4.96 -23.24 -6.91
N LYS A 65 -4.51 -23.94 -7.97
CA LYS A 65 -5.38 -24.83 -8.76
C LYS A 65 -5.88 -26.01 -7.94
N LYS A 66 -5.02 -26.59 -7.08
CA LYS A 66 -5.38 -27.71 -6.20
C LYS A 66 -6.16 -27.26 -4.97
N LYS A 67 -5.87 -26.06 -4.47
CA LYS A 67 -6.44 -25.46 -3.25
C LYS A 67 -6.68 -23.97 -3.41
N PRO A 68 -7.79 -23.58 -4.03
CA PRO A 68 -8.09 -22.17 -4.34
C PRO A 68 -8.30 -21.28 -3.12
N ASP A 69 -8.61 -21.88 -1.97
CA ASP A 69 -8.83 -21.21 -0.68
C ASP A 69 -7.54 -21.00 0.14
N TYR A 70 -6.36 -21.30 -0.43
CA TYR A 70 -5.11 -21.21 0.31
C TYR A 70 -4.61 -19.76 0.35
N TYR A 71 -5.01 -19.07 1.41
CA TYR A 71 -4.81 -17.64 1.62
C TYR A 71 -3.34 -17.20 1.47
N GLU A 72 -2.41 -17.86 2.18
CA GLU A 72 -1.00 -17.48 2.18
C GLU A 72 -0.37 -17.62 0.78
N ALA A 73 -0.78 -18.62 0.01
CA ALA A 73 -0.31 -18.76 -1.37
C ALA A 73 -0.84 -17.64 -2.28
N SER A 74 -2.10 -17.24 -2.09
CA SER A 74 -2.69 -16.13 -2.84
C SER A 74 -1.98 -14.81 -2.53
N MET A 75 -1.67 -14.54 -1.25
CA MET A 75 -0.95 -13.34 -0.84
C MET A 75 0.45 -13.28 -1.48
N ILE A 76 1.22 -14.37 -1.37
CA ILE A 76 2.59 -14.42 -1.90
C ILE A 76 2.60 -14.32 -3.43
N LEU A 77 1.71 -15.06 -4.10
CA LEU A 77 1.62 -15.00 -5.56
C LEU A 77 1.29 -13.59 -6.04
N ALA A 78 0.31 -12.94 -5.42
CA ALA A 78 -0.07 -11.58 -5.78
C ALA A 78 1.05 -10.56 -5.49
N ASP A 79 1.82 -10.74 -4.42
CA ASP A 79 2.97 -9.88 -4.12
C ASP A 79 4.10 -10.02 -5.15
N ILE A 80 4.37 -11.26 -5.61
CA ILE A 80 5.34 -11.51 -6.69
C ILE A 80 4.85 -10.89 -8.00
N LEU A 81 3.58 -11.04 -8.34
CA LEU A 81 2.98 -10.44 -9.54
C LEU A 81 3.04 -8.90 -9.48
N ASN A 82 2.76 -8.29 -8.32
CA ASN A 82 2.89 -6.85 -8.12
C ASN A 82 4.34 -6.38 -8.31
N SER A 83 5.34 -7.10 -7.77
CA SER A 83 6.75 -6.75 -7.94
C SER A 83 7.18 -6.80 -9.41
N LYS A 84 6.62 -7.71 -10.18
CA LYS A 84 6.80 -7.81 -11.65
C LYS A 84 5.97 -6.83 -12.46
N LYS A 85 5.14 -6.01 -11.80
CA LYS A 85 4.17 -5.10 -12.45
C LYS A 85 3.09 -5.82 -13.26
N GLU A 86 2.86 -7.09 -13.01
CA GLU A 86 1.76 -7.90 -13.55
C GLU A 86 0.49 -7.66 -12.71
N PHE A 87 0.06 -6.38 -12.63
CA PHE A 87 -0.97 -5.94 -11.69
C PHE A 87 -2.36 -6.54 -11.98
N LYS A 88 -2.69 -6.75 -13.26
CA LYS A 88 -3.99 -7.32 -13.64
C LYS A 88 -4.12 -8.76 -13.17
N GLU A 89 -3.05 -9.52 -13.25
CA GLU A 89 -2.95 -10.90 -12.77
C GLU A 89 -3.05 -10.93 -11.24
N ALA A 90 -2.35 -10.01 -10.54
CA ALA A 90 -2.45 -9.87 -9.09
C ALA A 90 -3.89 -9.57 -8.64
N VAL A 91 -4.61 -8.68 -9.33
CA VAL A 91 -6.04 -8.41 -9.08
C VAL A 91 -6.86 -9.70 -9.16
N GLN A 92 -6.65 -10.53 -10.20
CA GLN A 92 -7.39 -11.79 -10.35
C GLN A 92 -7.13 -12.76 -9.19
N VAL A 93 -5.89 -12.83 -8.70
CA VAL A 93 -5.52 -13.65 -7.55
C VAL A 93 -6.26 -13.18 -6.29
N TYR A 94 -6.24 -11.88 -5.98
CA TYR A 94 -6.96 -11.33 -4.83
C TYR A 94 -8.48 -11.51 -4.94
N MET A 95 -9.06 -11.23 -6.11
CA MET A 95 -10.50 -11.43 -6.34
C MET A 95 -10.91 -12.89 -6.19
N ASN A 96 -10.07 -13.83 -6.61
CA ASN A 96 -10.34 -15.26 -6.39
C ASN A 96 -10.25 -15.63 -4.90
N ALA A 97 -9.27 -15.12 -4.16
CA ALA A 97 -9.16 -15.34 -2.72
C ALA A 97 -10.38 -14.79 -1.97
N LEU A 98 -10.88 -13.62 -2.36
CA LEU A 98 -12.07 -13.00 -1.76
C LEU A 98 -13.35 -13.82 -1.94
N LYS A 99 -13.47 -14.70 -2.94
CA LYS A 99 -14.60 -15.63 -3.06
C LYS A 99 -14.69 -16.60 -1.88
N TYR A 100 -13.55 -16.94 -1.28
CA TYR A 100 -13.45 -17.85 -0.14
C TYR A 100 -13.37 -17.11 1.21
N ARG A 101 -12.92 -15.85 1.18
CA ARG A 101 -12.78 -14.98 2.35
C ARG A 101 -13.38 -13.59 2.10
N PRO A 102 -14.71 -13.49 1.96
CA PRO A 102 -15.37 -12.25 1.53
C PRO A 102 -15.31 -11.11 2.56
N ALA A 103 -14.95 -11.40 3.82
CA ALA A 103 -14.79 -10.41 4.88
C ALA A 103 -13.33 -10.32 5.37
N ASP A 104 -12.37 -10.47 4.47
CA ASP A 104 -10.96 -10.37 4.80
C ASP A 104 -10.43 -8.96 4.43
N TYR A 105 -10.16 -8.15 5.46
CA TYR A 105 -9.71 -6.76 5.27
C TYR A 105 -8.32 -6.66 4.63
N ASP A 106 -7.42 -7.62 4.89
CA ASP A 106 -6.08 -7.63 4.29
C ASP A 106 -6.14 -7.86 2.78
N LEU A 107 -7.04 -8.74 2.32
CA LEU A 107 -7.27 -8.95 0.89
C LEU A 107 -7.79 -7.69 0.22
N TYR A 108 -8.78 -7.01 0.81
CA TYR A 108 -9.29 -5.75 0.27
C TYR A 108 -8.22 -4.66 0.28
N TYR A 109 -7.45 -4.53 1.36
CA TYR A 109 -6.38 -3.54 1.45
C TYR A 109 -5.32 -3.76 0.36
N ASN A 110 -4.84 -5.00 0.20
CA ASN A 110 -3.84 -5.34 -0.82
C ASN A 110 -4.39 -5.22 -2.25
N LEU A 111 -5.66 -5.54 -2.46
CA LEU A 111 -6.34 -5.31 -3.74
C LEU A 111 -6.43 -3.80 -4.03
N GLY A 112 -6.76 -2.98 -3.04
CA GLY A 112 -6.75 -1.52 -3.14
C GLY A 112 -5.38 -0.97 -3.53
N MET A 113 -4.31 -1.46 -2.89
CA MET A 113 -2.93 -1.12 -3.27
C MET A 113 -2.62 -1.50 -4.73
N THR A 114 -3.07 -2.67 -5.17
CA THR A 114 -2.86 -3.12 -6.55
C THR A 114 -3.63 -2.25 -7.56
N TYR A 115 -4.86 -1.85 -7.24
CA TYR A 115 -5.61 -0.89 -8.06
C TYR A 115 -4.97 0.50 -8.08
N THR A 116 -4.37 0.92 -6.97
CA THR A 116 -3.58 2.16 -6.94
C THR A 116 -2.42 2.10 -7.95
N LEU A 117 -1.69 0.98 -7.99
CA LEU A 117 -0.61 0.76 -8.97
C LEU A 117 -1.10 0.70 -10.42
N LEU A 118 -2.35 0.32 -10.64
CA LEU A 118 -3.03 0.37 -11.95
C LEU A 118 -3.56 1.77 -12.31
N ASN A 119 -3.43 2.77 -11.44
CA ASN A 119 -4.10 4.08 -11.54
C ASN A 119 -5.63 4.00 -11.55
N ASP A 120 -6.22 2.88 -11.15
CA ASP A 120 -7.68 2.74 -10.98
C ASP A 120 -8.06 3.18 -9.56
N PHE A 121 -7.95 4.51 -9.32
CA PHE A 121 -8.17 5.08 -7.99
C PHE A 121 -9.61 4.95 -7.51
N ALA A 122 -10.57 4.81 -8.43
CA ALA A 122 -11.96 4.57 -8.08
C ALA A 122 -12.13 3.20 -7.40
N LYS A 123 -11.63 2.12 -8.02
CA LYS A 123 -11.66 0.79 -7.42
C LYS A 123 -10.74 0.67 -6.21
N ALA A 124 -9.60 1.38 -6.21
CA ALA A 124 -8.74 1.44 -5.03
C ALA A 124 -9.50 2.01 -3.83
N LYS A 125 -10.24 3.12 -4.01
CA LYS A 125 -11.06 3.74 -2.97
C LYS A 125 -12.10 2.77 -2.43
N GLU A 126 -12.88 2.09 -3.30
CA GLU A 126 -13.86 1.08 -2.89
C GLU A 126 -13.25 -0.05 -2.06
N CYS A 127 -12.07 -0.52 -2.45
CA CYS A 127 -11.36 -1.57 -1.73
C CYS A 127 -10.88 -1.10 -0.36
N TYR A 128 -10.30 0.10 -0.26
CA TYR A 128 -9.87 0.66 1.02
C TYR A 128 -11.06 0.96 1.95
N GLU A 129 -12.18 1.43 1.42
CA GLU A 129 -13.42 1.64 2.18
C GLU A 129 -13.93 0.32 2.76
N LYS A 130 -13.97 -0.76 1.97
CA LYS A 130 -14.32 -2.10 2.47
C LYS A 130 -13.35 -2.60 3.53
N ALA A 131 -12.04 -2.43 3.32
CA ALA A 131 -11.03 -2.82 4.30
C ALA A 131 -11.22 -2.06 5.63
N ALA A 132 -11.42 -0.75 5.58
CA ALA A 132 -11.67 0.09 6.76
C ALA A 132 -13.02 -0.21 7.44
N GLN A 133 -14.04 -0.62 6.67
CA GLN A 133 -15.34 -1.03 7.22
C GLN A 133 -15.24 -2.37 7.98
N ILE A 134 -14.49 -3.33 7.45
CA ILE A 134 -14.30 -4.64 8.08
C ILE A 134 -13.40 -4.51 9.32
N ASN A 135 -12.31 -3.76 9.21
CA ASN A 135 -11.40 -3.48 10.30
C ASN A 135 -11.31 -1.97 10.56
N SER A 136 -12.09 -1.51 11.54
CA SER A 136 -12.18 -0.09 11.89
C SER A 136 -10.89 0.49 12.49
N VAL A 137 -9.92 -0.33 12.87
CA VAL A 137 -8.59 0.11 13.34
C VAL A 137 -7.51 0.02 12.26
N LEU A 138 -7.89 -0.20 10.99
CA LEU A 138 -6.94 -0.27 9.88
C LEU A 138 -6.61 1.16 9.38
N TYR A 139 -5.70 1.83 10.06
CA TYR A 139 -5.32 3.22 9.75
C TYR A 139 -4.70 3.39 8.37
N HIS A 140 -3.93 2.41 7.90
CA HIS A 140 -3.31 2.48 6.57
C HIS A 140 -4.36 2.59 5.45
N ALA A 141 -5.52 1.94 5.59
CA ALA A 141 -6.60 2.08 4.63
C ALA A 141 -7.18 3.51 4.64
N ARG A 142 -7.39 4.09 5.85
CA ARG A 142 -7.85 5.48 5.98
C ARG A 142 -6.83 6.47 5.45
N TYR A 143 -5.55 6.25 5.72
CA TYR A 143 -4.47 7.08 5.19
C TYR A 143 -4.47 7.09 3.66
N SER A 144 -4.59 5.92 3.03
CA SER A 144 -4.71 5.80 1.57
C SER A 144 -5.99 6.46 1.03
N LEU A 145 -7.12 6.37 1.77
CA LEU A 145 -8.35 7.09 1.45
C LEU A 145 -8.16 8.60 1.51
N GLY A 146 -7.46 9.11 2.52
CA GLY A 146 -7.09 10.52 2.63
C GLY A 146 -6.29 10.98 1.41
N GLN A 147 -5.29 10.21 0.99
CA GLN A 147 -4.48 10.52 -0.19
C GLN A 147 -5.30 10.50 -1.49
N ILE A 148 -6.17 9.51 -1.69
CA ILE A 148 -7.03 9.43 -2.88
C ILE A 148 -8.04 10.57 -2.91
N ASN A 149 -8.67 10.92 -1.78
CA ASN A 149 -9.59 12.06 -1.72
C ASN A 149 -8.87 13.39 -2.00
N LEU A 150 -7.64 13.55 -1.48
CA LEU A 150 -6.80 14.71 -1.81
C LEU A 150 -6.49 14.77 -3.31
N LEU A 151 -6.19 13.63 -3.94
CA LEU A 151 -5.97 13.53 -5.39
C LEU A 151 -7.21 13.96 -6.19
N TYR A 152 -8.42 13.65 -5.70
CA TYR A 152 -9.67 14.08 -6.32
C TYR A 152 -10.08 15.52 -5.97
N GLY A 153 -9.34 16.18 -5.10
CA GLY A 153 -9.66 17.53 -4.61
C GLY A 153 -10.78 17.56 -3.56
N ASP A 154 -11.15 16.41 -3.01
CA ASP A 154 -12.15 16.31 -1.94
C ASP A 154 -11.48 16.59 -0.59
N LEU A 155 -11.15 17.89 -0.36
CA LEU A 155 -10.29 18.32 0.75
C LEU A 155 -10.91 18.02 2.13
N GLU A 156 -12.22 18.13 2.26
CA GLU A 156 -12.94 17.88 3.51
C GLU A 156 -12.86 16.41 3.93
N GLU A 157 -13.12 15.50 3.00
CA GLU A 157 -13.03 14.07 3.28
C GLU A 157 -11.56 13.64 3.48
N ALA A 158 -10.61 14.23 2.73
CA ALA A 158 -9.19 13.98 2.95
C ALA A 158 -8.75 14.41 4.35
N GLU A 159 -9.13 15.64 4.78
CA GLU A 159 -8.82 16.17 6.12
C GLU A 159 -9.37 15.25 7.21
N LYS A 160 -10.63 14.81 7.07
CA LYS A 160 -11.27 13.88 8.00
C LYS A 160 -10.50 12.57 8.14
N TYR A 161 -10.13 11.92 7.04
CA TYR A 161 -9.38 10.66 7.09
C TYR A 161 -8.00 10.82 7.73
N PHE A 162 -7.30 11.93 7.46
CA PHE A 162 -6.00 12.17 8.11
C PHE A 162 -6.15 12.49 9.60
N MET A 163 -7.22 13.18 10.02
CA MET A 163 -7.51 13.38 11.44
C MET A 163 -7.79 12.06 12.16
N GLU A 164 -8.57 11.15 11.55
CA GLU A 164 -8.79 9.81 12.08
C GLU A 164 -7.47 9.01 12.23
N CYS A 165 -6.49 9.23 11.34
CA CYS A 165 -5.17 8.59 11.45
C CYS A 165 -4.36 9.13 12.63
N ILE A 166 -4.48 10.43 12.94
CA ILE A 166 -3.81 11.06 14.09
C ILE A 166 -4.33 10.50 15.41
N GLU A 167 -5.65 10.36 15.54
CA GLU A 167 -6.28 9.81 16.74
C GLU A 167 -5.80 8.39 17.07
N ALA A 168 -5.30 7.71 16.06
CA ALA A 168 -4.84 6.33 16.15
C ALA A 168 -3.37 6.15 16.53
N GLU A 169 -2.59 7.20 16.61
CA GLU A 169 -1.17 7.21 16.99
C GLU A 169 -0.22 6.36 16.11
N GLU A 170 -0.66 5.83 14.96
CA GLU A 170 0.16 4.92 14.15
C GLU A 170 0.84 5.56 12.92
N VAL A 171 0.28 6.64 12.33
CA VAL A 171 0.79 7.28 11.10
C VAL A 171 0.89 8.80 11.23
N GLU A 172 1.14 9.28 12.44
CA GLU A 172 1.01 10.69 12.81
C GLU A 172 1.77 11.68 11.91
N SER A 173 3.06 11.47 11.70
CA SER A 173 3.89 12.44 10.97
C SER A 173 3.46 12.62 9.52
N GLY A 174 3.09 11.54 8.83
CA GLY A 174 2.58 11.58 7.47
C GLY A 174 1.21 12.25 7.39
N ALA A 175 0.33 11.97 8.34
CA ALA A 175 -0.99 12.58 8.40
C ALA A 175 -0.89 14.09 8.64
N TYR A 176 -0.04 14.54 9.57
CA TYR A 176 0.21 15.98 9.78
C TYR A 176 0.81 16.68 8.56
N TYR A 177 1.71 16.02 7.82
CA TYR A 177 2.21 16.55 6.57
C TYR A 177 1.09 16.80 5.55
N TYR A 178 0.17 15.84 5.36
CA TYR A 178 -0.96 16.03 4.43
C TYR A 178 -1.97 17.06 4.95
N LEU A 179 -2.20 17.15 6.25
CA LEU A 179 -3.02 18.21 6.85
C LEU A 179 -2.41 19.59 6.65
N ALA A 180 -1.09 19.74 6.80
CA ALA A 180 -0.40 20.97 6.47
C ALA A 180 -0.59 21.34 4.99
N ARG A 181 -0.50 20.37 4.09
CA ARG A 181 -0.72 20.56 2.66
C ARG A 181 -2.15 20.96 2.33
N ILE A 182 -3.15 20.33 2.95
CA ILE A 182 -4.56 20.70 2.80
C ILE A 182 -4.79 22.13 3.30
N ALA A 183 -4.24 22.48 4.46
CA ALA A 183 -4.36 23.84 5.01
C ALA A 183 -3.73 24.88 4.09
N MET A 184 -2.58 24.60 3.46
CA MET A 184 -2.00 25.47 2.43
C MET A 184 -2.91 25.63 1.21
N ILE A 185 -3.53 24.55 0.73
CA ILE A 185 -4.49 24.61 -0.39
C ILE A 185 -5.70 25.49 -0.02
N LYS A 186 -6.17 25.41 1.24
CA LYS A 186 -7.29 26.21 1.76
C LYS A 186 -6.90 27.66 2.08
N GLY A 187 -5.60 28.02 2.02
CA GLY A 187 -5.10 29.35 2.42
C GLY A 187 -5.02 29.56 3.94
N GLU A 188 -5.13 28.51 4.73
CA GLU A 188 -5.09 28.53 6.20
C GLU A 188 -3.62 28.48 6.70
N THR A 189 -2.85 29.53 6.40
CA THR A 189 -1.38 29.56 6.56
C THR A 189 -0.92 29.24 7.98
N GLU A 190 -1.55 29.79 9.02
CA GLU A 190 -1.17 29.53 10.41
C GLU A 190 -1.45 28.08 10.83
N LYS A 191 -2.56 27.53 10.39
CA LYS A 191 -2.89 26.11 10.63
C LYS A 191 -1.89 25.20 9.91
N ALA A 192 -1.49 25.56 8.69
CA ALA A 192 -0.47 24.84 7.92
C ALA A 192 0.89 24.83 8.65
N LYS A 193 1.35 25.97 9.18
CA LYS A 193 2.58 26.06 9.98
C LYS A 193 2.53 25.14 11.20
N ASN A 194 1.41 25.17 11.92
CA ASN A 194 1.25 24.33 13.11
C ASN A 194 1.37 22.85 12.75
N TYR A 195 0.65 22.38 11.73
CA TYR A 195 0.74 21.00 11.29
C TYR A 195 2.12 20.63 10.73
N ALA A 196 2.75 21.54 9.97
CA ALA A 196 4.11 21.33 9.46
C ALA A 196 5.12 21.16 10.59
N ASN A 197 5.06 22.00 11.62
CA ASN A 197 5.94 21.90 12.79
C ASN A 197 5.78 20.56 13.51
N ILE A 198 4.55 20.10 13.74
CA ILE A 198 4.28 18.80 14.36
C ILE A 198 4.84 17.67 13.49
N ALA A 199 4.58 17.71 12.16
CA ALA A 199 5.08 16.72 11.23
C ALA A 199 6.62 16.62 11.24
N ILE A 200 7.32 17.77 11.26
CA ILE A 200 8.78 17.88 11.29
C ILE A 200 9.35 17.43 12.65
N GLU A 201 8.69 17.77 13.73
CA GLU A 201 9.09 17.34 15.07
C GLU A 201 9.06 15.83 15.20
N GLU A 202 8.02 15.19 14.66
CA GLU A 202 7.85 13.77 14.65
C GLU A 202 8.78 13.05 13.64
N ASN A 203 8.97 13.65 12.47
CA ASN A 203 9.84 13.14 11.42
C ASN A 203 10.63 14.27 10.74
N PRO A 204 11.87 14.53 11.19
CA PRO A 204 12.71 15.61 10.67
C PRO A 204 12.96 15.60 9.16
N THR A 205 12.88 14.42 8.51
CA THR A 205 13.09 14.30 7.05
C THR A 205 11.98 14.98 6.24
N LEU A 206 10.81 15.23 6.85
CA LEU A 206 9.71 15.93 6.21
C LEU A 206 10.01 17.41 5.95
N TYR A 207 10.97 18.01 6.67
CA TYR A 207 11.40 19.39 6.39
C TYR A 207 11.98 19.50 4.96
N ASP A 208 12.91 18.62 4.61
CA ASP A 208 13.52 18.65 3.28
C ASP A 208 12.46 18.36 2.18
N LYS A 209 11.56 17.40 2.45
CA LYS A 209 10.43 17.10 1.56
C LYS A 209 9.53 18.32 1.34
N MET A 210 9.18 19.06 2.41
CA MET A 210 8.36 20.28 2.33
C MET A 210 9.11 21.42 1.63
N ALA A 211 10.42 21.56 1.87
CA ALA A 211 11.23 22.60 1.25
C ALA A 211 11.32 22.42 -0.29
N ASP A 212 11.23 21.19 -0.76
CA ASP A 212 11.22 20.87 -2.20
C ASP A 212 9.84 21.10 -2.87
N GLU A 213 8.80 21.39 -2.09
CA GLU A 213 7.44 21.59 -2.60
C GLU A 213 7.03 23.06 -2.64
N ASN A 214 6.67 23.55 -3.83
CA ASN A 214 6.26 24.93 -4.04
C ASN A 214 5.10 25.39 -3.12
N ILE A 215 4.22 24.46 -2.74
CA ILE A 215 3.07 24.76 -1.91
C ILE A 215 3.47 25.24 -0.50
N PHE A 216 4.62 24.81 0.01
CA PHE A 216 5.13 25.19 1.33
C PHE A 216 6.07 26.41 1.30
N MET A 217 6.47 26.89 0.11
CA MET A 217 7.34 28.07 -0.03
C MET A 217 6.91 29.27 0.83
N PRO A 218 5.60 29.58 0.95
CA PRO A 218 5.18 30.74 1.77
C PRO A 218 5.46 30.59 3.27
N ILE A 219 5.65 29.36 3.76
CA ILE A 219 5.80 29.09 5.20
C ILE A 219 7.12 28.42 5.59
N ILE A 220 7.88 27.90 4.62
CA ILE A 220 9.03 27.02 4.91
C ILE A 220 10.12 27.69 5.76
N ASP A 221 10.31 29.00 5.61
CA ASP A 221 11.28 29.76 6.40
C ASP A 221 10.79 30.05 7.83
N GLU A 222 9.48 29.92 8.06
CA GLU A 222 8.83 30.18 9.34
C GLU A 222 8.58 28.90 10.16
N VAL A 223 8.73 27.70 9.55
CA VAL A 223 8.63 26.44 10.29
C VAL A 223 9.97 26.09 10.96
N ASN A 224 9.89 25.31 12.02
CA ASN A 224 11.04 24.92 12.82
C ASN A 224 11.99 24.03 12.02
N LYS A 225 13.19 24.55 11.68
CA LYS A 225 14.24 23.71 11.11
C LYS A 225 14.63 22.62 12.11
N PRO A 226 14.72 21.35 11.69
CA PRO A 226 15.16 20.27 12.58
C PRO A 226 16.58 20.57 13.05
N ARG A 227 16.79 20.63 14.37
CA ARG A 227 18.14 20.65 14.92
C ARG A 227 18.74 19.28 14.64
N LEU A 228 19.80 19.24 13.84
CA LEU A 228 20.60 18.03 13.66
C LEU A 228 21.11 17.59 15.04
N SER A 229 20.41 16.68 15.69
CA SER A 229 20.90 16.08 16.92
C SER A 229 22.04 15.15 16.56
N VAL A 230 23.22 15.42 17.08
CA VAL A 230 24.42 14.57 16.94
C VAL A 230 24.22 13.20 17.60
N ASP A 231 23.15 13.00 18.33
CA ASP A 231 22.81 11.76 19.02
C ASP A 231 21.52 11.14 18.46
N GLY A 232 21.69 10.33 17.43
CA GLY A 232 20.62 9.53 16.82
C GLY A 232 20.10 8.41 17.70
N LYS A 233 19.42 8.71 18.81
CA LYS A 233 18.70 7.71 19.62
C LYS A 233 17.43 8.26 20.26
N LYS A 234 16.46 8.69 19.49
CA LYS A 234 15.05 8.51 19.92
C LYS A 234 14.61 7.13 19.41
N LYS A 235 14.45 6.18 20.31
CA LYS A 235 13.78 4.91 20.05
C LYS A 235 12.30 5.18 19.80
N ASN A 236 11.95 5.53 18.58
CA ASN A 236 10.54 5.46 18.17
C ASN A 236 10.16 3.98 18.09
N LYS A 237 9.35 3.51 19.04
CA LYS A 237 8.65 2.23 19.00
C LYS A 237 7.49 2.29 18.00
N ARG A 238 7.65 2.94 16.87
CA ARG A 238 6.61 3.04 15.86
C ARG A 238 6.72 1.85 14.91
N LYS A 239 5.58 1.30 14.57
CA LYS A 239 5.46 0.28 13.54
C LYS A 239 5.90 0.93 12.22
N THR A 240 7.06 0.56 11.72
CA THR A 240 7.53 1.02 10.42
C THR A 240 6.65 0.42 9.34
N LEU A 241 6.22 1.26 8.39
CA LEU A 241 5.54 0.80 7.19
C LEU A 241 6.32 -0.32 6.51
N SER A 242 5.65 -1.33 6.00
CA SER A 242 6.27 -2.33 5.15
C SER A 242 6.84 -1.67 3.88
N LYS A 243 7.82 -2.31 3.22
CA LYS A 243 8.38 -1.79 1.96
C LYS A 243 7.29 -1.52 0.90
N LYS A 244 6.24 -2.33 0.89
CA LYS A 244 5.10 -2.20 -0.02
C LYS A 244 4.24 -0.98 0.32
N GLU A 245 3.94 -0.77 1.58
CA GLU A 245 3.18 0.40 2.04
C GLU A 245 3.96 1.69 1.80
N MET A 246 5.27 1.71 2.08
CA MET A 246 6.14 2.84 1.76
C MET A 246 6.17 3.16 0.26
N PHE A 247 6.18 2.12 -0.60
CA PHE A 247 6.15 2.31 -2.05
C PHE A 247 4.82 2.90 -2.51
N ILE A 248 3.69 2.43 -1.99
CA ILE A 248 2.35 2.96 -2.31
C ILE A 248 2.20 4.40 -1.80
N ASP A 249 2.66 4.68 -0.59
CA ASP A 249 2.66 6.04 -0.03
C ASP A 249 3.44 7.00 -0.94
N LEU A 250 4.67 6.63 -1.32
CA LEU A 250 5.49 7.42 -2.24
C LEU A 250 4.83 7.59 -3.62
N TYR A 251 4.17 6.54 -4.12
CA TYR A 251 3.49 6.57 -5.41
C TYR A 251 2.31 7.55 -5.39
N LEU A 252 1.44 7.47 -4.39
CA LEU A 252 0.31 8.37 -4.23
C LEU A 252 0.77 9.80 -3.98
N ASP A 253 1.82 10.00 -3.16
CA ASP A 253 2.40 11.30 -2.89
C ASP A 253 2.95 11.96 -4.17
N ASN A 254 3.68 11.21 -5.00
CA ASN A 254 4.18 11.72 -6.28
C ASN A 254 3.03 12.05 -7.24
N THR A 255 1.97 11.26 -7.26
CA THR A 255 0.77 11.53 -8.07
C THR A 255 0.07 12.80 -7.59
N CYS A 256 -0.10 12.97 -6.27
CA CYS A 256 -0.64 14.19 -5.68
C CYS A 256 0.23 15.42 -5.98
N LYS A 257 1.57 15.29 -5.99
CA LYS A 257 2.48 16.38 -6.38
C LYS A 257 2.34 16.78 -7.83
N ILE A 258 2.14 15.83 -8.73
CA ILE A 258 1.89 16.11 -10.16
C ILE A 258 0.59 16.90 -10.29
N VAL A 259 -0.47 16.46 -9.63
CA VAL A 259 -1.77 17.17 -9.60
C VAL A 259 -1.64 18.55 -8.95
N GLY A 260 -0.90 18.69 -7.85
CA GLY A 260 -0.69 19.97 -7.17
C GLY A 260 0.24 20.97 -7.88
N LYS A 261 0.99 20.51 -8.91
CA LYS A 261 1.76 21.40 -9.81
C LYS A 261 0.94 21.96 -10.96
N LEU A 262 -0.26 21.46 -11.12
CA LEU A 262 -1.17 21.89 -12.14
C LEU A 262 -1.68 23.31 -11.78
N ASN A 263 -1.47 24.27 -12.68
CA ASN A 263 -1.86 25.68 -12.56
C ASN A 263 -3.39 25.85 -12.66
N ASN A 264 -3.91 27.08 -12.58
CA ASN A 264 -5.34 27.38 -12.67
C ASN A 264 -6.08 26.77 -13.89
N ASN A 265 -5.37 26.48 -15.01
CA ASN A 265 -5.92 25.73 -16.13
C ASN A 265 -6.27 24.26 -15.77
N ASP A 266 -5.71 23.73 -14.72
CA ASP A 266 -5.86 22.35 -14.31
C ASP A 266 -7.00 22.18 -13.32
N ILE A 267 -7.39 23.27 -12.63
CA ILE A 267 -8.66 23.32 -11.88
C ILE A 267 -9.82 23.14 -12.85
N GLU A 268 -9.74 23.74 -14.04
CA GLU A 268 -10.72 23.56 -15.11
C GLU A 268 -10.72 22.12 -15.66
N MET A 269 -9.55 21.47 -15.71
CA MET A 269 -9.43 20.06 -16.08
C MET A 269 -9.98 19.13 -14.99
N MET A 270 -9.78 19.44 -13.71
CA MET A 270 -10.40 18.72 -12.58
C MET A 270 -11.92 18.90 -12.56
N GLU A 271 -12.44 20.09 -12.84
CA GLU A 271 -13.87 20.31 -13.01
C GLU A 271 -14.43 19.53 -14.20
N ASN A 272 -13.69 19.42 -15.28
CA ASN A 272 -14.07 18.62 -16.45
C ASN A 272 -14.03 17.11 -16.13
N VAL A 273 -13.07 16.63 -15.34
CA VAL A 273 -13.02 15.24 -14.84
C VAL A 273 -14.21 14.98 -13.90
N LYS A 274 -14.56 15.93 -13.02
CA LYS A 274 -15.77 15.84 -12.16
C LYS A 274 -17.04 15.79 -13.00
N LYS A 275 -17.15 16.61 -14.05
CA LYS A 275 -18.31 16.62 -14.98
C LYS A 275 -18.41 15.31 -15.77
N THR A 276 -17.30 14.79 -16.26
CA THR A 276 -17.27 13.51 -17.00
C THR A 276 -17.66 12.35 -16.08
N LYS A 277 -17.17 12.33 -14.82
CA LYS A 277 -17.53 11.33 -13.81
C LYS A 277 -19.03 11.40 -13.47
N GLN A 278 -19.59 12.60 -13.33
CA GLN A 278 -21.03 12.78 -13.10
C GLN A 278 -21.89 12.31 -14.29
N GLN A 279 -21.39 12.52 -15.52
CA GLN A 279 -22.05 12.04 -16.73
C GLN A 279 -22.01 10.51 -16.82
N THR A 280 -20.91 9.88 -16.45
CA THR A 280 -20.77 8.40 -16.41
C THR A 280 -21.71 7.80 -15.38
N ILE A 281 -21.77 8.35 -14.16
CA ILE A 281 -22.71 7.91 -13.12
C ILE A 281 -24.16 8.08 -13.55
N ASN A 282 -24.48 9.15 -14.28
CA ASN A 282 -25.83 9.36 -14.78
C ASN A 282 -26.19 8.36 -15.91
N LEU A 283 -25.22 8.00 -16.78
CA LEU A 283 -25.41 6.98 -17.81
C LEU A 283 -25.61 5.59 -17.20
N ASP A 284 -24.81 5.22 -16.19
CA ASP A 284 -24.96 3.93 -15.49
C ASP A 284 -26.31 3.83 -14.79
N ASN A 285 -26.81 4.93 -14.19
CA ASN A 285 -28.12 5.00 -13.57
C ASN A 285 -29.29 5.00 -14.58
N GLU A 286 -29.06 5.37 -15.85
CA GLU A 286 -30.05 5.25 -16.93
C GLU A 286 -30.12 3.83 -17.49
N ILE A 287 -28.95 3.16 -17.59
CA ILE A 287 -28.85 1.77 -18.05
C ILE A 287 -29.47 0.79 -17.03
N GLU A 288 -29.40 1.08 -15.72
CA GLU A 288 -30.06 0.26 -14.69
C GLU A 288 -31.61 0.45 -14.63
N LYS A 289 -32.16 1.40 -15.38
CA LYS A 289 -33.61 1.67 -15.43
C LYS A 289 -34.31 1.16 -16.69
N GLU A 290 -33.56 0.67 -17.66
CA GLU A 290 -34.06 -0.07 -18.82
C GLU A 290 -33.91 -1.58 -18.62
#